data_ffbf21785fc40c1d85d873aa40f0c3e6
#
_entry.id   ffbf21785fc40c1d85d873aa40f0c3e6
#
_cell.length_a   1.000
_cell.length_b   1.000
_cell.length_c   1.000
_cell.angle_alpha   90.00
_cell.angle_beta   90.00
_cell.angle_gamma   90.00
#
_symmetry.space_group_name_H-M   'P 1'
#
loop_
_entity.id
_entity.type
_entity.pdbx_description
1 polymer ?
#
loop_
_entity_poly.entity_id
_entity_poly.type
_entity_poly.pdbx_seq_one_letter_code
_entity_poly.pdbx_strand_id
1 'polypeptide(L)'
;TPERLVLVQGDTGPGQFLFGDGRVQAVVDFELASLGDPMRELAHIRTRDVWYPTGNLPRWFEYYSEFSGVPIDAKKLSYYSVIAMLTTALALGPVVQKLNPRDEHAEWIAQDVWSKRATAEALAEATGTPLQDTALPQAEHSYVSGLFDALEDNLREEQLPHIDESFRQHRMQMTLRLVAHMRNVAEIGAEIGALEIADMHSLLGHRPKSVKEGHRSMEALVRSADADMDDALIQYFYRHAKREVALMRGGMGRAEHARTSPIN
;
A
#
# COMPACT_ATOMS: atom_id res chain seq x y z
N THR A 1 6.51 -14.23 -21.82
CA THR A 1 6.42 -13.34 -23.00
C THR A 1 4.95 -13.11 -23.27
N PRO A 2 4.46 -11.86 -23.47
CA PRO A 2 3.07 -11.60 -23.78
C PRO A 2 2.72 -12.21 -25.15
N GLU A 3 1.55 -12.83 -25.24
CA GLU A 3 1.04 -13.42 -26.49
C GLU A 3 0.55 -12.32 -27.44
N ARG A 4 0.10 -11.19 -26.88
CA ARG A 4 -0.35 -10.01 -27.59
C ARG A 4 0.21 -8.76 -26.95
N LEU A 5 0.72 -7.83 -27.77
CA LEU A 5 1.13 -6.51 -27.32
C LEU A 5 0.05 -5.50 -27.68
N VAL A 6 -0.35 -4.71 -26.71
CA VAL A 6 -1.28 -3.59 -26.87
C VAL A 6 -0.67 -2.32 -26.27
N LEU A 7 -1.25 -1.17 -26.59
CA LEU A 7 -0.96 0.04 -25.84
C LEU A 7 -1.60 -0.10 -24.46
N VAL A 8 -0.78 -0.02 -23.41
CA VAL A 8 -1.16 -0.02 -21.99
C VAL A 8 -1.00 1.42 -21.51
N GLN A 9 -2.02 2.01 -20.92
CA GLN A 9 -1.95 3.37 -20.35
C GLN A 9 -1.03 3.39 -19.11
N GLY A 10 -1.04 2.31 -18.32
CA GLY A 10 -0.05 2.06 -17.27
C GLY A 10 -0.41 2.58 -15.89
N ASP A 11 -1.51 3.32 -15.75
CA ASP A 11 -2.08 3.78 -14.48
C ASP A 11 -3.62 3.86 -14.56
N THR A 12 -4.21 2.92 -15.26
CA THR A 12 -5.64 2.94 -15.64
C THR A 12 -6.56 2.86 -14.44
N GLY A 13 -7.50 3.77 -14.39
CA GLY A 13 -8.57 3.82 -13.39
C GLY A 13 -9.57 4.92 -13.71
N PRO A 14 -10.71 4.99 -13.00
CA PRO A 14 -11.76 5.98 -13.27
C PRO A 14 -11.30 7.43 -13.27
N GLY A 15 -10.24 7.76 -12.51
CA GLY A 15 -9.65 9.09 -12.47
C GLY A 15 -8.96 9.52 -13.77
N GLN A 16 -8.63 8.57 -14.66
CA GLN A 16 -7.96 8.83 -15.94
C GLN A 16 -8.95 8.90 -17.11
N PHE A 17 -10.26 8.82 -16.84
CA PHE A 17 -11.30 8.90 -17.84
C PHE A 17 -12.07 10.20 -17.73
N LEU A 18 -12.15 10.94 -18.82
CA LEU A 18 -13.04 12.10 -18.93
C LEU A 18 -14.40 11.64 -19.44
N PHE A 19 -15.44 11.93 -18.69
CA PHE A 19 -16.81 11.55 -19.01
C PHE A 19 -17.61 12.74 -19.50
N GLY A 20 -18.47 12.50 -20.49
CA GLY A 20 -19.47 13.44 -20.97
C GLY A 20 -20.60 12.69 -21.63
N ASP A 21 -21.85 13.13 -21.41
CA ASP A 21 -23.06 12.53 -22.00
C ASP A 21 -23.19 11.02 -21.78
N GLY A 22 -22.78 10.56 -20.59
CA GLY A 22 -22.84 9.14 -20.21
C GLY A 22 -21.80 8.24 -20.91
N ARG A 23 -20.76 8.83 -21.51
CA ARG A 23 -19.70 8.10 -22.24
C ARG A 23 -18.32 8.60 -21.83
N VAL A 24 -17.32 7.73 -21.99
CA VAL A 24 -15.90 8.14 -21.95
C VAL A 24 -15.62 8.99 -23.22
N GLN A 25 -15.23 10.23 -23.00
CA GLN A 25 -14.87 11.17 -24.09
C GLN A 25 -13.38 11.12 -24.37
N ALA A 26 -12.56 10.92 -23.36
CA ALA A 26 -11.11 10.79 -23.48
C ALA A 26 -10.51 9.95 -22.36
N VAL A 27 -9.37 9.36 -22.65
CA VAL A 27 -8.45 8.78 -21.67
C VAL A 27 -7.24 9.70 -21.62
N VAL A 28 -6.80 10.06 -20.43
CA VAL A 28 -5.70 10.99 -20.19
C VAL A 28 -4.56 10.32 -19.42
N ASP A 29 -3.47 11.06 -19.19
CA ASP A 29 -2.38 10.67 -18.32
C ASP A 29 -1.59 9.44 -18.82
N PHE A 30 -1.06 9.55 -20.03
CA PHE A 30 -0.30 8.52 -20.72
C PHE A 30 1.20 8.51 -20.39
N GLU A 31 1.63 9.17 -19.32
CA GLU A 31 3.05 9.29 -18.95
C GLU A 31 3.71 7.95 -18.62
N LEU A 32 2.92 6.95 -18.15
CA LEU A 32 3.36 5.59 -17.87
C LEU A 32 3.05 4.61 -19.01
N ALA A 33 2.56 5.13 -20.14
CA ALA A 33 2.14 4.29 -21.25
C ALA A 33 3.29 3.50 -21.85
N SER A 34 2.98 2.28 -22.25
CA SER A 34 3.97 1.38 -22.89
C SER A 34 3.26 0.32 -23.74
N LEU A 35 4.02 -0.37 -24.58
CA LEU A 35 3.53 -1.58 -25.22
C LEU A 35 3.66 -2.75 -24.22
N GLY A 36 2.57 -3.46 -23.97
CA GLY A 36 2.53 -4.51 -22.96
C GLY A 36 1.41 -5.51 -23.13
N ASP A 37 1.36 -6.45 -22.21
CA ASP A 37 0.28 -7.43 -22.10
C ASP A 37 -1.01 -6.73 -21.62
N PRO A 38 -2.19 -7.00 -22.23
CA PRO A 38 -3.46 -6.42 -21.77
C PRO A 38 -3.79 -6.74 -20.31
N MET A 39 -3.34 -7.86 -19.75
CA MET A 39 -3.56 -8.19 -18.32
C MET A 39 -2.86 -7.20 -17.39
N ARG A 40 -1.80 -6.52 -17.85
CA ARG A 40 -1.17 -5.45 -17.09
C ARG A 40 -2.11 -4.26 -16.91
N GLU A 41 -2.87 -3.89 -17.93
CA GLU A 41 -3.87 -2.82 -17.84
C GLU A 41 -4.96 -3.15 -16.81
N LEU A 42 -5.47 -4.37 -16.85
CA LEU A 42 -6.49 -4.83 -15.91
C LEU A 42 -5.97 -4.92 -14.47
N ALA A 43 -4.71 -5.23 -14.29
CA ALA A 43 -4.05 -5.20 -12.98
C ALA A 43 -3.98 -3.78 -12.40
N HIS A 44 -3.73 -2.78 -13.22
CA HIS A 44 -3.79 -1.37 -12.78
C HIS A 44 -5.21 -0.95 -12.39
N ILE A 45 -6.24 -1.35 -13.16
CA ILE A 45 -7.64 -1.14 -12.78
C ILE A 45 -7.93 -1.76 -11.41
N ARG A 46 -7.48 -2.99 -11.17
CA ARG A 46 -7.64 -3.68 -9.88
C ARG A 46 -6.99 -2.92 -8.73
N THR A 47 -5.81 -2.35 -8.95
CA THR A 47 -5.12 -1.52 -7.96
C THR A 47 -5.87 -0.22 -7.69
N ARG A 48 -6.39 0.41 -8.74
CA ARG A 48 -7.15 1.66 -8.63
C ARG A 48 -8.54 1.47 -8.05
N ASP A 49 -9.16 0.31 -8.21
CA ASP A 49 -10.48 -0.04 -7.65
C ASP A 49 -10.50 0.10 -6.12
N VAL A 50 -9.37 -0.09 -5.44
CA VAL A 50 -9.22 0.14 -4.01
C VAL A 50 -9.52 1.59 -3.62
N TRP A 51 -9.08 2.56 -4.45
CA TRP A 51 -9.21 3.99 -4.19
C TRP A 51 -10.48 4.59 -4.79
N TYR A 52 -10.89 4.03 -5.91
CA TYR A 52 -12.04 4.47 -6.71
C TYR A 52 -12.88 3.24 -7.08
N PRO A 53 -13.67 2.72 -6.11
CA PRO A 53 -14.43 1.49 -6.32
C PRO A 53 -15.34 1.57 -7.54
N THR A 54 -15.16 0.64 -8.44
CA THR A 54 -15.96 0.51 -9.68
C THR A 54 -17.24 -0.33 -9.48
N GLY A 55 -17.43 -0.83 -8.27
CA GLY A 55 -18.60 -1.58 -7.83
C GLY A 55 -18.45 -3.09 -8.00
N ASN A 56 -18.24 -3.59 -9.21
CA ASN A 56 -18.10 -5.02 -9.47
C ASN A 56 -16.95 -5.28 -10.45
N LEU A 57 -15.75 -5.39 -9.93
CA LEU A 57 -14.54 -5.58 -10.75
C LEU A 57 -14.58 -6.88 -11.58
N PRO A 58 -15.02 -8.05 -11.07
CA PRO A 58 -15.19 -9.24 -11.91
C PRO A 58 -16.07 -9.00 -13.14
N ARG A 59 -17.15 -8.22 -13.00
CA ARG A 59 -18.01 -7.86 -14.14
C ARG A 59 -17.30 -6.99 -15.18
N TRP A 60 -16.39 -6.11 -14.75
CA TRP A 60 -15.52 -5.35 -15.66
C TRP A 60 -14.60 -6.27 -16.47
N PHE A 61 -14.07 -7.30 -15.85
CA PHE A 61 -13.23 -8.29 -16.52
C PHE A 61 -14.02 -9.11 -17.54
N GLU A 62 -15.28 -9.48 -17.20
CA GLU A 62 -16.19 -10.12 -18.15
C GLU A 62 -16.45 -9.22 -19.36
N TYR A 63 -16.81 -7.96 -19.16
CA TYR A 63 -17.01 -6.99 -20.25
C TYR A 63 -15.74 -6.83 -21.09
N TYR A 64 -14.58 -6.74 -20.47
CA TYR A 64 -13.34 -6.70 -21.22
C TYR A 64 -13.19 -7.93 -22.13
N SER A 65 -13.45 -9.12 -21.64
CA SER A 65 -13.38 -10.35 -22.44
C SER A 65 -14.41 -10.35 -23.59
N GLU A 66 -15.65 -9.93 -23.30
CA GLU A 66 -16.73 -9.84 -24.29
C GLU A 66 -16.37 -8.88 -25.44
N PHE A 67 -15.87 -7.68 -25.12
CA PHE A 67 -15.60 -6.63 -26.12
C PHE A 67 -14.25 -6.80 -26.83
N SER A 68 -13.23 -7.28 -26.15
CA SER A 68 -11.89 -7.44 -26.73
C SER A 68 -11.69 -8.76 -27.47
N GLY A 69 -12.53 -9.77 -27.18
CA GLY A 69 -12.33 -11.16 -27.60
C GLY A 69 -11.13 -11.83 -26.93
N VAL A 70 -10.55 -11.23 -25.87
CA VAL A 70 -9.41 -11.75 -25.13
C VAL A 70 -9.89 -12.30 -23.78
N PRO A 71 -9.73 -13.59 -23.50
CA PRO A 71 -10.12 -14.16 -22.21
C PRO A 71 -9.21 -13.62 -21.09
N ILE A 72 -9.75 -13.52 -19.88
CA ILE A 72 -8.97 -13.18 -18.70
C ILE A 72 -8.04 -14.34 -18.35
N ASP A 73 -6.75 -14.06 -18.30
CA ASP A 73 -5.75 -14.98 -17.76
C ASP A 73 -5.49 -14.59 -16.29
N ALA A 74 -6.13 -15.30 -15.36
CA ALA A 74 -6.06 -15.02 -13.93
C ALA A 74 -4.62 -15.11 -13.40
N LYS A 75 -3.76 -15.99 -13.93
CA LYS A 75 -2.36 -16.11 -13.52
C LYS A 75 -1.55 -14.88 -13.94
N LYS A 76 -1.74 -14.42 -15.18
CA LYS A 76 -1.09 -13.19 -15.66
C LYS A 76 -1.61 -11.98 -14.91
N LEU A 77 -2.92 -11.91 -14.67
CA LEU A 77 -3.53 -10.81 -13.93
C LEU A 77 -2.99 -10.75 -12.49
N SER A 78 -2.87 -11.88 -11.82
CA SER A 78 -2.26 -11.98 -10.48
C SER A 78 -0.79 -11.52 -10.50
N TYR A 79 0.00 -12.00 -11.46
CA TYR A 79 1.39 -11.59 -11.64
C TYR A 79 1.52 -10.07 -11.86
N TYR A 80 0.73 -9.50 -12.78
CA TYR A 80 0.78 -8.05 -13.04
C TYR A 80 0.21 -7.22 -11.90
N SER A 81 -0.68 -7.78 -11.06
CA SER A 81 -1.13 -7.12 -9.82
C SER A 81 0.03 -6.92 -8.85
N VAL A 82 0.92 -7.90 -8.69
CA VAL A 82 2.15 -7.73 -7.90
C VAL A 82 2.98 -6.57 -8.44
N ILE A 83 3.21 -6.53 -9.76
CA ILE A 83 4.02 -5.47 -10.39
C ILE A 83 3.38 -4.09 -10.20
N ALA A 84 2.05 -3.97 -10.36
CA ALA A 84 1.33 -2.70 -10.17
C ALA A 84 1.44 -2.19 -8.73
N MET A 85 1.23 -3.06 -7.73
CA MET A 85 1.35 -2.71 -6.31
C MET A 85 2.80 -2.33 -5.94
N LEU A 86 3.77 -3.13 -6.38
CA LEU A 86 5.19 -2.90 -6.13
C LEU A 86 5.68 -1.59 -6.76
N THR A 87 5.23 -1.26 -7.96
CA THR A 87 5.60 0.00 -8.64
C THR A 87 5.21 1.21 -7.80
N THR A 88 4.03 1.19 -7.18
CA THR A 88 3.57 2.25 -6.27
C THR A 88 4.49 2.37 -5.05
N ALA A 89 4.80 1.27 -4.37
CA ALA A 89 5.71 1.27 -3.23
C ALA A 89 7.12 1.78 -3.60
N LEU A 90 7.65 1.38 -4.75
CA LEU A 90 8.95 1.84 -5.24
C LEU A 90 8.97 3.34 -5.56
N ALA A 91 7.88 3.87 -6.10
CA ALA A 91 7.76 5.30 -6.40
C ALA A 91 7.65 6.14 -5.12
N LEU A 92 6.92 5.67 -4.12
CA LEU A 92 6.68 6.40 -2.86
C LEU A 92 7.83 6.32 -1.88
N GLY A 93 8.59 5.24 -1.83
CA GLY A 93 9.68 5.04 -0.88
C GLY A 93 10.67 6.22 -0.79
N PRO A 94 11.20 6.77 -1.89
CA PRO A 94 12.05 7.96 -1.85
C PRO A 94 11.33 9.23 -1.37
N VAL A 95 10.03 9.36 -1.63
CA VAL A 95 9.23 10.53 -1.24
C VAL A 95 9.02 10.57 0.27
N VAL A 96 8.63 9.43 0.86
CA VAL A 96 8.38 9.34 2.32
C VAL A 96 9.65 9.45 3.16
N GLN A 97 10.82 9.24 2.56
CA GLN A 97 12.11 9.43 3.24
C GLN A 97 12.57 10.89 3.28
N LYS A 98 12.00 11.77 2.45
CA LYS A 98 12.37 13.19 2.35
C LYS A 98 11.25 14.04 2.95
N LEU A 99 11.44 14.45 4.21
CA LEU A 99 10.46 15.30 4.87
C LEU A 99 10.51 16.73 4.31
N ASN A 100 9.42 17.16 3.69
CA ASN A 100 9.20 18.53 3.27
C ASN A 100 7.94 19.06 3.98
N PRO A 101 8.02 20.15 4.78
CA PRO A 101 6.86 20.64 5.53
C PRO A 101 5.66 21.04 4.69
N ARG A 102 5.83 21.18 3.37
CA ARG A 102 4.76 21.56 2.43
C ARG A 102 4.04 20.37 1.82
N ASP A 103 4.58 19.16 1.97
CA ASP A 103 4.02 17.95 1.37
C ASP A 103 2.93 17.32 2.25
N GLU A 104 2.13 16.46 1.66
CA GLU A 104 1.08 15.69 2.34
C GLU A 104 1.65 14.38 2.91
N HIS A 105 2.60 14.47 3.82
CA HIS A 105 3.33 13.32 4.34
C HIS A 105 2.44 12.19 4.84
N ALA A 106 1.37 12.50 5.58
CA ALA A 106 0.47 11.49 6.11
C ALA A 106 -0.18 10.67 4.99
N GLU A 107 -0.53 11.32 3.87
CA GLU A 107 -1.10 10.63 2.71
C GLU A 107 -0.06 9.74 2.02
N TRP A 108 1.15 10.28 1.78
CA TRP A 108 2.22 9.52 1.14
C TRP A 108 2.67 8.32 1.97
N ILE A 109 2.80 8.48 3.30
CA ILE A 109 3.12 7.36 4.21
C ILE A 109 2.00 6.32 4.18
N ALA A 110 0.73 6.73 4.23
CA ALA A 110 -0.41 5.81 4.17
C ALA A 110 -0.45 5.00 2.87
N GLN A 111 -0.19 5.65 1.74
CA GLN A 111 -0.13 4.99 0.43
C GLN A 111 1.08 4.03 0.32
N ASP A 112 2.25 4.41 0.81
CA ASP A 112 3.45 3.56 0.86
C ASP A 112 3.19 2.30 1.68
N VAL A 113 2.71 2.47 2.90
CA VAL A 113 2.39 1.37 3.82
C VAL A 113 1.31 0.44 3.24
N TRP A 114 0.25 1.03 2.65
CA TRP A 114 -0.78 0.25 1.97
C TRP A 114 -0.22 -0.55 0.80
N SER A 115 0.59 0.07 -0.06
CA SER A 115 1.17 -0.56 -1.24
C SER A 115 2.08 -1.73 -0.88
N LYS A 116 2.89 -1.60 0.18
CA LYS A 116 3.72 -2.70 0.69
C LYS A 116 2.89 -3.88 1.15
N ARG A 117 1.81 -3.62 1.91
CA ARG A 117 0.88 -4.68 2.33
C ARG A 117 0.21 -5.33 1.13
N ALA A 118 -0.34 -4.54 0.21
CA ALA A 118 -0.99 -5.04 -0.99
C ALA A 118 -0.04 -5.84 -1.89
N THR A 119 1.24 -5.45 -1.96
CA THR A 119 2.28 -6.21 -2.68
C THR A 119 2.50 -7.58 -2.04
N ALA A 120 2.62 -7.66 -0.72
CA ALA A 120 2.80 -8.93 -0.02
C ALA A 120 1.56 -9.85 -0.16
N GLU A 121 0.35 -9.27 -0.07
CA GLU A 121 -0.90 -10.00 -0.29
C GLU A 121 -1.02 -10.50 -1.75
N ALA A 122 -0.65 -9.67 -2.73
CA ALA A 122 -0.65 -10.05 -4.15
C ALA A 122 0.41 -11.12 -4.49
N LEU A 123 1.59 -11.04 -3.87
CA LEU A 123 2.62 -12.10 -3.99
C LEU A 123 2.09 -13.44 -3.47
N ALA A 124 1.48 -13.44 -2.28
CA ALA A 124 0.90 -14.63 -1.69
C ALA A 124 -0.23 -15.22 -2.58
N GLU A 125 -1.09 -14.36 -3.15
CA GLU A 125 -2.12 -14.80 -4.11
C GLU A 125 -1.48 -15.42 -5.36
N ALA A 126 -0.44 -14.79 -5.92
CA ALA A 126 0.20 -15.24 -7.15
C ALA A 126 0.96 -16.57 -6.99
N THR A 127 1.50 -16.82 -5.81
CA THR A 127 2.26 -18.05 -5.48
C THR A 127 1.40 -19.13 -4.84
N GLY A 128 0.22 -18.79 -4.32
CA GLY A 128 -0.61 -19.69 -3.52
C GLY A 128 -0.11 -19.85 -2.07
N THR A 129 0.77 -18.96 -1.60
CA THR A 129 1.31 -18.99 -0.24
C THR A 129 0.25 -18.59 0.78
N PRO A 130 -0.08 -19.44 1.77
CA PRO A 130 -1.04 -19.08 2.80
C PRO A 130 -0.44 -18.06 3.77
N LEU A 131 -1.06 -16.89 3.90
CA LEU A 131 -0.65 -15.86 4.84
C LEU A 131 -1.17 -16.17 6.26
N GLN A 132 -0.31 -15.99 7.24
CA GLN A 132 -0.63 -16.14 8.64
C GLN A 132 -0.56 -14.77 9.33
N ASP A 133 -1.68 -14.38 9.95
CA ASP A 133 -1.71 -13.18 10.78
C ASP A 133 -0.84 -13.35 12.03
N THR A 134 -0.29 -12.24 12.48
CA THR A 134 0.51 -12.17 13.71
C THR A 134 -0.16 -11.25 14.72
N ALA A 135 -0.01 -11.55 16.00
CA ALA A 135 -0.41 -10.64 17.04
C ALA A 135 0.44 -9.35 16.95
N LEU A 136 -0.24 -8.22 17.02
CA LEU A 136 0.40 -6.91 17.02
C LEU A 136 0.34 -6.32 18.44
N PRO A 137 1.36 -5.57 18.86
CA PRO A 137 1.34 -4.87 20.13
C PRO A 137 0.11 -3.95 20.24
N GLN A 138 -0.39 -3.83 21.46
CA GLN A 138 -1.44 -2.87 21.79
C GLN A 138 -0.86 -1.85 22.76
N ALA A 139 -1.14 -0.58 22.51
CA ALA A 139 -0.70 0.49 23.39
C ALA A 139 -1.38 0.36 24.76
N GLU A 140 -0.59 0.46 25.81
CA GLU A 140 -1.12 0.69 27.17
C GLU A 140 -1.16 2.20 27.42
N HIS A 141 -2.23 2.67 28.06
CA HIS A 141 -2.37 4.10 28.35
C HIS A 141 -1.24 4.57 29.29
N SER A 142 -0.56 5.63 28.90
CA SER A 142 0.62 6.16 29.58
C SER A 142 0.58 7.70 29.66
N TYR A 143 1.52 8.28 30.38
CA TYR A 143 1.70 9.74 30.36
C TYR A 143 1.90 10.28 28.92
N VAL A 144 2.64 9.56 28.08
CA VAL A 144 2.86 9.93 26.68
C VAL A 144 1.54 9.89 25.90
N SER A 145 0.70 8.87 26.14
CA SER A 145 -0.64 8.80 25.52
C SER A 145 -1.47 10.05 25.88
N GLY A 146 -1.47 10.46 27.15
CA GLY A 146 -2.18 11.67 27.60
C GLY A 146 -1.68 12.96 26.95
N LEU A 147 -0.38 13.08 26.62
CA LEU A 147 0.14 14.22 25.85
C LEU A 147 -0.38 14.23 24.43
N PHE A 148 -0.47 13.07 23.77
CA PHE A 148 -1.07 12.97 22.44
C PHE A 148 -2.56 13.25 22.46
N ASP A 149 -3.32 12.77 23.48
CA ASP A 149 -4.74 13.08 23.66
C ASP A 149 -4.94 14.60 23.73
N ALA A 150 -4.18 15.28 24.58
CA ALA A 150 -4.26 16.74 24.71
C ALA A 150 -3.90 17.49 23.41
N LEU A 151 -2.91 16.99 22.64
CA LEU A 151 -2.53 17.58 21.35
C LEU A 151 -3.63 17.35 20.30
N GLU A 152 -4.16 16.15 20.19
CA GLU A 152 -5.22 15.81 19.23
C GLU A 152 -6.50 16.59 19.53
N ASP A 153 -6.92 16.68 20.79
CA ASP A 153 -8.08 17.45 21.22
C ASP A 153 -7.91 18.93 20.88
N ASN A 154 -6.75 19.53 21.19
CA ASN A 154 -6.49 20.92 20.82
C ASN A 154 -6.59 21.16 19.31
N LEU A 155 -5.96 20.30 18.51
CA LEU A 155 -6.00 20.45 17.05
C LEU A 155 -7.41 20.24 16.48
N ARG A 156 -8.16 19.27 17.00
CA ARG A 156 -9.47 18.87 16.50
C ARG A 156 -10.60 19.78 16.97
N GLU A 157 -10.60 20.10 18.26
CA GLU A 157 -11.72 20.78 18.89
C GLU A 157 -11.52 22.31 18.96
N GLU A 158 -10.24 22.76 19.12
CA GLU A 158 -9.94 24.18 19.29
C GLU A 158 -9.43 24.85 18.00
N GLN A 159 -8.67 24.15 17.15
CA GLN A 159 -8.06 24.77 15.97
C GLN A 159 -8.86 24.54 14.69
N LEU A 160 -9.22 23.27 14.40
CA LEU A 160 -9.87 22.91 13.15
C LEU A 160 -11.22 23.64 12.90
N PRO A 161 -12.11 23.85 13.91
CA PRO A 161 -13.38 24.55 13.70
C PRO A 161 -13.22 26.03 13.31
N HIS A 162 -12.07 26.65 13.58
CA HIS A 162 -11.79 28.05 13.26
C HIS A 162 -11.05 28.22 11.91
N ILE A 163 -10.92 27.17 11.14
CA ILE A 163 -10.32 27.23 9.80
C ILE A 163 -11.42 27.26 8.75
N ASP A 164 -11.63 28.40 8.10
CA ASP A 164 -12.69 28.56 7.09
C ASP A 164 -12.28 28.04 5.70
N GLU A 165 -10.98 28.07 5.37
CA GLU A 165 -10.48 27.69 4.06
C GLU A 165 -10.34 26.16 3.94
N SER A 166 -11.04 25.56 2.98
CA SER A 166 -11.10 24.10 2.77
C SER A 166 -9.71 23.45 2.60
N PHE A 167 -8.78 24.11 1.89
CA PHE A 167 -7.42 23.63 1.74
C PHE A 167 -6.68 23.57 3.08
N ARG A 168 -6.84 24.57 3.92
CA ARG A 168 -6.23 24.57 5.26
C ARG A 168 -6.88 23.56 6.20
N GLN A 169 -8.19 23.35 6.10
CA GLN A 169 -8.88 22.26 6.82
C GLN A 169 -8.29 20.90 6.42
N HIS A 170 -8.13 20.66 5.12
CA HIS A 170 -7.48 19.44 4.62
C HIS A 170 -6.06 19.30 5.19
N ARG A 171 -5.25 20.35 5.17
CA ARG A 171 -3.89 20.34 5.75
C ARG A 171 -3.89 20.03 7.25
N MET A 172 -4.86 20.55 8.02
CA MET A 172 -5.00 20.22 9.44
C MET A 172 -5.38 18.75 9.64
N GLN A 173 -6.25 18.19 8.81
CA GLN A 173 -6.57 16.75 8.84
C GLN A 173 -5.34 15.90 8.54
N MET A 174 -4.48 16.31 7.60
CA MET A 174 -3.20 15.61 7.36
C MET A 174 -2.27 15.69 8.57
N THR A 175 -2.25 16.83 9.27
CA THR A 175 -1.50 16.99 10.52
C THR A 175 -2.01 16.04 11.60
N LEU A 176 -3.32 15.95 11.82
CA LEU A 176 -3.92 15.00 12.76
C LEU A 176 -3.56 13.54 12.45
N ARG A 177 -3.58 13.15 11.18
CA ARG A 177 -3.16 11.81 10.73
C ARG A 177 -1.68 11.55 11.04
N LEU A 178 -0.82 12.56 10.88
CA LEU A 178 0.59 12.45 11.23
C LEU A 178 0.80 12.34 12.74
N VAL A 179 0.02 13.08 13.54
CA VAL A 179 0.03 12.97 15.01
C VAL A 179 -0.35 11.55 15.45
N ALA A 180 -1.40 10.97 14.87
CA ALA A 180 -1.79 9.57 15.15
C ALA A 180 -0.65 8.58 14.84
N HIS A 181 0.06 8.76 13.71
CA HIS A 181 1.24 7.96 13.38
C HIS A 181 2.35 8.11 14.43
N MET A 182 2.71 9.35 14.78
CA MET A 182 3.74 9.63 15.78
C MET A 182 3.39 9.03 17.15
N ARG A 183 2.12 9.08 17.55
CA ARG A 183 1.61 8.44 18.76
C ARG A 183 1.90 6.94 18.74
N ASN A 184 1.47 6.23 17.68
CA ASN A 184 1.70 4.79 17.58
C ASN A 184 3.21 4.46 17.61
N VAL A 185 4.05 5.23 16.94
CA VAL A 185 5.51 5.06 16.99
C VAL A 185 6.04 5.22 18.40
N ALA A 186 5.55 6.19 19.18
CA ALA A 186 5.96 6.43 20.55
C ALA A 186 5.46 5.32 21.50
N GLU A 187 4.26 4.81 21.30
CA GLU A 187 3.60 3.84 22.19
C GLU A 187 4.04 2.40 21.93
N ILE A 188 4.07 1.96 20.66
CA ILE A 188 4.34 0.55 20.30
C ILE A 188 5.58 0.34 19.42
N GLY A 189 6.25 1.39 18.99
CA GLY A 189 7.35 1.29 18.02
C GLY A 189 8.52 0.46 18.51
N ALA A 190 8.85 0.51 19.81
CA ALA A 190 9.93 -0.31 20.39
C ALA A 190 9.60 -1.81 20.31
N GLU A 191 8.36 -2.19 20.62
CA GLU A 191 7.91 -3.59 20.55
C GLU A 191 7.84 -4.08 19.11
N ILE A 192 7.34 -3.24 18.18
CA ILE A 192 7.36 -3.51 16.74
C ILE A 192 8.80 -3.77 16.27
N GLY A 193 9.76 -2.92 16.68
CA GLY A 193 11.18 -3.10 16.36
C GLY A 193 11.75 -4.42 16.90
N ALA A 194 11.34 -4.82 18.09
CA ALA A 194 11.76 -6.11 18.67
C ALA A 194 11.20 -7.32 17.88
N LEU A 195 9.94 -7.26 17.44
CA LEU A 195 9.33 -8.28 16.59
C LEU A 195 10.00 -8.35 15.22
N GLU A 196 10.34 -7.20 14.61
CA GLU A 196 11.11 -7.15 13.35
C GLU A 196 12.46 -7.85 13.49
N ILE A 197 13.21 -7.54 14.54
CA ILE A 197 14.51 -8.18 14.79
C ILE A 197 14.36 -9.68 15.03
N ALA A 198 13.29 -10.12 15.70
CA ALA A 198 13.05 -11.55 15.95
C ALA A 198 12.75 -12.31 14.64
N ASP A 199 11.91 -11.75 13.77
CA ASP A 199 11.60 -12.35 12.47
C ASP A 199 12.85 -12.41 11.57
N MET A 200 13.59 -11.31 11.49
CA MET A 200 14.84 -11.28 10.72
C MET A 200 15.87 -12.27 11.27
N HIS A 201 15.97 -12.42 12.60
CA HIS A 201 16.83 -13.42 13.21
C HIS A 201 16.49 -14.85 12.73
N SER A 202 15.20 -15.17 12.66
CA SER A 202 14.74 -16.51 12.22
C SER A 202 15.14 -16.82 10.78
N LEU A 203 15.19 -15.82 9.89
CA LEU A 203 15.55 -15.97 8.49
C LEU A 203 17.05 -15.90 8.24
N LEU A 204 17.74 -15.00 8.96
CA LEU A 204 19.17 -14.76 8.78
C LEU A 204 20.06 -15.75 9.53
N GLY A 205 19.53 -16.49 10.52
CA GLY A 205 20.31 -17.38 11.40
C GLY A 205 21.17 -16.62 12.44
N HIS A 206 21.16 -15.31 12.45
CA HIS A 206 21.82 -14.47 13.43
C HIS A 206 20.98 -13.25 13.80
N ARG A 207 21.15 -12.73 15.02
CA ARG A 207 20.35 -11.58 15.49
C ARG A 207 20.98 -10.26 15.05
N PRO A 208 20.27 -9.43 14.24
CA PRO A 208 20.74 -8.09 13.90
C PRO A 208 20.81 -7.19 15.15
N LYS A 209 21.76 -6.24 15.17
CA LYS A 209 21.90 -5.27 16.27
C LYS A 209 20.83 -4.17 16.21
N SER A 210 20.24 -3.95 15.05
CA SER A 210 19.19 -2.96 14.82
C SER A 210 18.31 -3.37 13.63
N VAL A 211 17.08 -2.82 13.56
CA VAL A 211 16.19 -2.99 12.41
C VAL A 211 16.89 -2.57 11.10
N LYS A 212 17.60 -1.44 11.10
CA LYS A 212 18.33 -0.95 9.92
C LYS A 212 19.43 -1.93 9.44
N GLU A 213 20.17 -2.52 10.36
CA GLU A 213 21.16 -3.57 10.02
C GLU A 213 20.46 -4.80 9.45
N GLY A 214 19.38 -5.22 10.11
CA GLY A 214 18.58 -6.36 9.69
C GLY A 214 18.03 -6.20 8.28
N HIS A 215 17.45 -5.05 7.94
CA HIS A 215 16.96 -4.79 6.59
C HIS A 215 18.03 -4.88 5.51
N ARG A 216 19.26 -4.43 5.78
CA ARG A 216 20.40 -4.60 4.85
C ARG A 216 20.77 -6.08 4.65
N SER A 217 20.74 -6.84 5.75
CA SER A 217 21.02 -8.28 5.68
C SER A 217 19.90 -9.02 4.96
N MET A 218 18.64 -8.64 5.16
CA MET A 218 17.49 -9.18 4.43
C MET A 218 17.57 -8.86 2.94
N GLU A 219 17.99 -7.66 2.54
CA GLU A 219 18.22 -7.33 1.14
C GLU A 219 19.26 -8.28 0.50
N ALA A 220 20.35 -8.55 1.20
CA ALA A 220 21.37 -9.50 0.71
C ALA A 220 20.81 -10.93 0.61
N LEU A 221 20.04 -11.36 1.62
CA LEU A 221 19.37 -12.67 1.62
C LEU A 221 18.42 -12.81 0.43
N VAL A 222 17.52 -11.85 0.22
CA VAL A 222 16.54 -11.89 -0.91
C VAL A 222 17.23 -11.99 -2.27
N ARG A 223 18.39 -11.32 -2.44
CA ARG A 223 19.16 -11.37 -3.70
C ARG A 223 19.81 -12.74 -3.97
N SER A 224 20.01 -13.56 -2.95
CA SER A 224 20.69 -14.85 -3.04
C SER A 224 19.80 -16.04 -2.65
N ALA A 225 18.56 -15.80 -2.26
CA ALA A 225 17.63 -16.83 -1.84
C ALA A 225 17.21 -17.71 -3.01
N ASP A 226 17.12 -19.00 -2.76
CA ASP A 226 16.50 -19.96 -3.65
C ASP A 226 14.98 -20.02 -3.45
N ALA A 227 14.26 -20.60 -4.40
CA ALA A 227 12.79 -20.63 -4.40
C ALA A 227 12.16 -21.38 -3.18
N ASP A 228 12.92 -22.20 -2.49
CA ASP A 228 12.48 -22.87 -1.25
C ASP A 228 12.30 -21.90 -0.08
N MET A 229 12.84 -20.68 -0.18
CA MET A 229 12.64 -19.61 0.80
C MET A 229 11.45 -18.70 0.49
N ASP A 230 10.82 -18.82 -0.68
CA ASP A 230 9.78 -17.88 -1.12
C ASP A 230 8.65 -17.73 -0.10
N ASP A 231 8.08 -18.83 0.39
CA ASP A 231 6.99 -18.79 1.37
C ASP A 231 7.40 -18.07 2.67
N ALA A 232 8.61 -18.33 3.16
CA ALA A 232 9.13 -17.71 4.37
C ALA A 232 9.37 -16.20 4.18
N LEU A 233 9.89 -15.79 3.03
CA LEU A 233 10.12 -14.41 2.68
C LEU A 233 8.80 -13.66 2.46
N ILE A 234 7.83 -14.24 1.76
CA ILE A 234 6.49 -13.66 1.56
C ILE A 234 5.81 -13.46 2.92
N GLN A 235 5.87 -14.45 3.79
CA GLN A 235 5.32 -14.36 5.13
C GLN A 235 6.02 -13.28 5.98
N TYR A 236 7.35 -13.11 5.86
CA TYR A 236 8.08 -12.04 6.51
C TYR A 236 7.63 -10.66 6.01
N PHE A 237 7.58 -10.43 4.70
CA PHE A 237 7.15 -9.16 4.13
C PHE A 237 5.70 -8.82 4.48
N TYR A 238 4.82 -9.81 4.54
CA TYR A 238 3.45 -9.61 5.00
C TYR A 238 3.42 -9.14 6.47
N ARG A 239 4.13 -9.83 7.38
CA ARG A 239 4.20 -9.42 8.79
C ARG A 239 4.83 -8.05 8.97
N HIS A 240 5.89 -7.76 8.23
CA HIS A 240 6.52 -6.43 8.19
C HIS A 240 5.49 -5.35 7.81
N ALA A 241 4.80 -5.53 6.70
CA ALA A 241 3.78 -4.59 6.24
C ALA A 241 2.61 -4.43 7.24
N LYS A 242 2.18 -5.50 7.89
CA LYS A 242 1.16 -5.45 8.97
C LYS A 242 1.63 -4.60 10.16
N ARG A 243 2.91 -4.64 10.52
CA ARG A 243 3.50 -3.81 11.58
C ARG A 243 3.55 -2.34 11.16
N GLU A 244 3.93 -2.04 9.92
CA GLU A 244 3.87 -0.66 9.41
C GLU A 244 2.44 -0.13 9.41
N VAL A 245 1.43 -0.95 9.03
CA VAL A 245 0.00 -0.60 9.16
C VAL A 245 -0.38 -0.29 10.62
N ALA A 246 0.11 -1.08 11.58
CA ALA A 246 -0.16 -0.83 13.00
C ALA A 246 0.42 0.50 13.47
N LEU A 247 1.64 0.84 13.04
CA LEU A 247 2.26 2.13 13.32
C LEU A 247 1.52 3.31 12.66
N MET A 248 0.79 3.06 11.58
CA MET A 248 0.03 4.09 10.86
C MET A 248 -1.48 4.08 11.19
N ARG A 249 -1.94 3.27 12.16
CA ARG A 249 -3.36 3.16 12.55
C ARG A 249 -3.92 4.54 12.91
N GLY A 250 -5.15 4.84 12.46
CA GLY A 250 -5.76 6.16 12.60
C GLY A 250 -5.17 7.24 11.68
N GLY A 251 -3.96 7.03 11.14
CA GLY A 251 -3.34 7.88 10.13
C GLY A 251 -3.53 7.40 8.69
N MET A 252 -3.99 6.16 8.49
CA MET A 252 -4.16 5.56 7.16
C MET A 252 -5.28 6.19 6.31
N GLY A 253 -6.26 6.85 6.94
CA GLY A 253 -7.43 7.34 6.22
C GLY A 253 -8.17 6.21 5.50
N ARG A 254 -8.51 6.39 4.22
CA ARG A 254 -9.20 5.35 3.42
C ARG A 254 -8.39 4.05 3.29
N ALA A 255 -7.07 4.13 3.30
CA ALA A 255 -6.19 2.97 3.13
C ALA A 255 -6.27 1.97 4.29
N GLU A 256 -6.78 2.34 5.46
CA GLU A 256 -6.83 1.47 6.64
C GLU A 256 -7.64 0.18 6.39
N HIS A 257 -8.78 0.32 5.76
CA HIS A 257 -9.70 -0.78 5.46
C HIS A 257 -9.66 -1.25 4.01
N ALA A 258 -8.87 -0.56 3.20
CA ALA A 258 -8.77 -0.87 1.78
C ALA A 258 -8.19 -2.27 1.55
N ARG A 259 -8.86 -3.07 0.73
CA ARG A 259 -8.43 -4.41 0.32
C ARG A 259 -8.55 -4.52 -1.19
N THR A 260 -7.63 -5.26 -1.78
CA THR A 260 -7.69 -5.55 -3.20
C THR A 260 -8.87 -6.47 -3.49
N SER A 261 -9.69 -6.11 -4.48
CA SER A 261 -10.81 -6.94 -4.91
C SER A 261 -10.31 -8.29 -5.44
N PRO A 262 -11.04 -9.41 -5.22
CA PRO A 262 -10.67 -10.69 -5.79
C PRO A 262 -10.70 -10.64 -7.32
N ILE A 263 -9.97 -11.55 -7.96
CA ILE A 263 -9.95 -11.68 -9.42
C ILE A 263 -11.21 -12.43 -9.90
N ASN A 264 -11.74 -13.35 -9.10
CA ASN A 264 -12.91 -14.20 -9.39
C ASN A 264 -14.01 -13.95 -8.37
#